data_4a4234cd22b96226889d28051a808aba
#
_entry.id   4a4234cd22b96226889d28051a808aba
#
_cell.length_a   1.000
_cell.length_b   1.000
_cell.length_c   1.000
_cell.angle_alpha   90.00
_cell.angle_beta   90.00
_cell.angle_gamma   90.00
#
_symmetry.space_group_name_H-M   'P 1'
#
loop_
_entity.id
_entity.type
_entity.pdbx_description
1 polymer ?
#
loop_
_entity_poly.entity_id
_entity_poly.type
_entity_poly.pdbx_seq_one_letter_code
_entity_poly.pdbx_strand_id
1 'polypeptide(L)'
;MRPGFFFRLLPDKTLEFKNVDCHGGKKNKERLTAMVCANMSGTDKLPLLIIGKPSNPRCFKHVKSLPTEYDANKKAWMTSDIFKEWVKKLDKKMRKKKRKIALIIDNCPAHPKIPGLQAVDLVFLPPNTTSKTQPMDQGIKQSLKVQYRKRVLIKYINAIDKGQTPVIRILDALHLLSQAWNNVRQSTIANCFRHAGFTVTDSTPEEEEEDDIEDNIPLATLRTHGLSPDVLHKFTTVDEDIETCADLSEDAIVEEIRMKNAPEEITDNTSADDIIEPQIQPPSSEEIMAACEVMRHYFECRENSQEILQHLNVITDTVHRDNIMKRSAHQSRITSFFQQK
;
A
#
# COMPACT_ATOMS: atom_id res chain seq x y z
N MET A 1 -1.99 10.11 9.70
CA MET A 1 -0.64 9.78 10.08
C MET A 1 0.10 8.95 9.04
N ARG A 2 1.47 8.94 9.04
CA ARG A 2 2.26 8.63 7.86
C ARG A 2 3.46 7.75 8.21
N PRO A 3 3.32 6.40 8.20
CA PRO A 3 4.49 5.53 8.30
C PRO A 3 5.36 5.62 7.03
N GLY A 4 6.69 5.71 7.23
CA GLY A 4 7.66 5.52 6.17
C GLY A 4 8.04 4.04 6.03
N PHE A 5 8.36 3.61 4.81
CA PHE A 5 8.78 2.26 4.48
C PHE A 5 10.02 2.28 3.60
N PHE A 6 11.07 1.59 3.99
CA PHE A 6 12.11 1.17 3.07
C PHE A 6 11.61 -0.06 2.31
N PHE A 7 10.86 0.15 1.25
CA PHE A 7 10.03 -0.90 0.65
C PHE A 7 10.81 -2.06 0.03
N ARG A 8 12.09 -1.85 -0.31
CA ARG A 8 12.99 -2.88 -0.85
C ARG A 8 13.96 -3.47 0.19
N LEU A 9 13.92 -2.98 1.44
CA LEU A 9 14.85 -3.43 2.44
C LEU A 9 14.57 -4.87 2.86
N LEU A 10 15.63 -5.68 2.93
CA LEU A 10 15.64 -7.06 3.39
C LEU A 10 16.23 -7.16 4.79
N PRO A 11 16.00 -8.29 5.50
CA PRO A 11 16.69 -8.59 6.74
C PRO A 11 18.22 -8.57 6.55
N ASP A 12 18.96 -8.09 7.56
CA ASP A 12 20.43 -8.00 7.52
C ASP A 12 21.12 -9.39 7.48
N LYS A 13 20.44 -10.46 7.89
CA LYS A 13 20.91 -11.85 7.78
C LYS A 13 20.28 -12.46 6.54
N THR A 14 21.14 -12.91 5.66
CA THR A 14 20.87 -13.32 4.30
C THR A 14 19.84 -14.43 4.16
N LEU A 15 18.82 -14.11 3.37
CA LEU A 15 18.07 -15.09 2.57
C LEU A 15 18.86 -15.31 1.26
N GLU A 16 20.03 -15.92 1.31
CA GLU A 16 20.82 -16.23 0.12
C GLU A 16 20.87 -17.73 -0.13
N PHE A 17 21.04 -18.10 -1.40
CA PHE A 17 21.29 -19.50 -1.76
C PHE A 17 22.50 -20.02 -1.01
N LYS A 18 22.41 -21.19 -0.42
CA LYS A 18 23.51 -21.88 0.23
C LYS A 18 24.64 -22.02 -0.80
N ASN A 19 25.82 -21.40 -0.55
CA ASN A 19 27.03 -21.35 -1.39
C ASN A 19 27.12 -20.21 -2.43
N VAL A 20 26.40 -19.11 -2.27
CA VAL A 20 26.68 -17.88 -3.02
C VAL A 20 27.40 -16.90 -2.08
N ASP A 21 28.57 -16.39 -2.53
CA ASP A 21 29.28 -15.37 -1.77
C ASP A 21 28.42 -14.11 -1.60
N CYS A 22 28.10 -13.80 -0.33
CA CYS A 22 27.33 -12.62 0.04
C CYS A 22 28.13 -11.37 -0.32
N HIS A 23 28.00 -10.89 -1.52
CA HIS A 23 28.43 -9.53 -1.84
C HIS A 23 27.41 -8.60 -1.18
N GLY A 24 27.82 -7.95 -0.07
CA GLY A 24 26.99 -7.07 0.74
C GLY A 24 26.20 -6.10 -0.13
N GLY A 25 24.95 -6.50 -0.44
CA GLY A 25 24.06 -5.76 -1.32
C GLY A 25 23.90 -4.35 -0.74
N LYS A 26 24.09 -3.33 -1.55
CA LYS A 26 23.84 -1.93 -1.19
C LYS A 26 22.44 -1.89 -0.55
N LYS A 27 22.35 -1.62 0.77
CA LYS A 27 21.05 -1.49 1.47
C LYS A 27 20.23 -0.46 0.71
N ASN A 28 19.24 -0.92 -0.03
CA ASN A 28 18.39 -0.04 -0.83
C ASN A 28 17.46 0.73 0.12
N LYS A 29 17.85 1.95 0.47
CA LYS A 29 17.12 2.87 1.35
C LYS A 29 16.06 3.69 0.60
N GLU A 30 15.62 3.19 -0.55
CA GLU A 30 14.51 3.83 -1.25
C GLU A 30 13.23 3.69 -0.43
N ARG A 31 12.56 4.84 -0.21
CA ARG A 31 11.41 4.88 0.69
C ARG A 31 10.12 5.24 -0.03
N LEU A 32 9.01 4.77 0.55
CA LEU A 32 7.65 5.23 0.31
C LEU A 32 7.08 5.76 1.63
N THR A 33 6.22 6.75 1.54
CA THR A 33 5.42 7.20 2.68
C THR A 33 3.98 6.78 2.43
N ALA A 34 3.36 6.10 3.41
CA ALA A 34 1.96 5.72 3.33
C ALA A 34 1.13 6.59 4.28
N MET A 35 0.02 7.13 3.82
CA MET A 35 -0.96 7.78 4.68
C MET A 35 -2.09 6.80 4.97
N VAL A 36 -2.37 6.57 6.25
CA VAL A 36 -3.40 5.66 6.74
C VAL A 36 -4.55 6.44 7.36
N CYS A 37 -5.78 5.99 7.12
CA CYS A 37 -6.96 6.57 7.72
C CYS A 37 -8.05 5.50 7.88
N ALA A 38 -8.62 5.44 9.09
CA ALA A 38 -9.73 4.55 9.43
C ALA A 38 -10.67 5.25 10.42
N ASN A 39 -11.91 4.77 10.52
CA ASN A 39 -12.81 5.21 11.57
C ASN A 39 -12.47 4.55 12.92
N MET A 40 -13.02 5.06 14.00
CA MET A 40 -12.74 4.62 15.37
C MET A 40 -13.07 3.13 15.61
N SER A 41 -14.12 2.62 14.98
CA SER A 41 -14.51 1.22 15.10
C SER A 41 -13.72 0.26 14.18
N GLY A 42 -12.86 0.77 13.28
CA GLY A 42 -12.12 -0.03 12.31
C GLY A 42 -12.94 -0.60 11.15
N THR A 43 -14.26 -0.31 11.09
CA THR A 43 -15.17 -0.84 10.06
C THR A 43 -15.01 -0.16 8.70
N ASP A 44 -14.56 1.11 8.68
CA ASP A 44 -14.40 1.89 7.45
C ASP A 44 -12.92 2.33 7.35
N LYS A 45 -12.17 1.60 6.54
CA LYS A 45 -10.77 1.90 6.22
C LYS A 45 -10.69 2.60 4.87
N LEU A 46 -10.06 3.76 4.80
CA LEU A 46 -9.82 4.42 3.52
C LEU A 46 -8.67 3.75 2.76
N PRO A 47 -8.69 3.76 1.42
CA PRO A 47 -7.53 3.36 0.63
C PRO A 47 -6.28 4.14 1.07
N LEU A 48 -5.13 3.47 1.06
CA LEU A 48 -3.87 4.13 1.36
C LEU A 48 -3.56 5.20 0.30
N LEU A 49 -3.02 6.35 0.74
CA LEU A 49 -2.30 7.26 -0.14
C LEU A 49 -0.81 6.99 0.02
N ILE A 50 -0.16 6.55 -1.05
CA ILE A 50 1.27 6.27 -1.09
C ILE A 50 2.00 7.42 -1.79
N ILE A 51 3.07 7.91 -1.18
CA ILE A 51 3.91 8.98 -1.73
C ILE A 51 5.28 8.40 -2.03
N GLY A 52 5.67 8.44 -3.30
CA GLY A 52 6.98 8.00 -3.78
C GLY A 52 7.86 9.15 -4.27
N LYS A 53 9.05 8.81 -4.80
CA LYS A 53 9.91 9.80 -5.46
C LYS A 53 9.52 10.03 -6.93
N PRO A 54 9.43 8.97 -7.78
CA PRO A 54 9.11 9.18 -9.19
C PRO A 54 7.62 9.50 -9.38
N SER A 55 7.30 10.51 -10.17
CA SER A 55 5.91 10.86 -10.51
C SER A 55 5.27 9.81 -11.42
N ASN A 56 6.04 9.21 -12.30
CA ASN A 56 5.57 8.18 -13.23
C ASN A 56 6.55 7.00 -13.28
N PRO A 57 6.51 6.08 -12.30
CA PRO A 57 7.36 4.90 -12.28
C PRO A 57 7.18 4.07 -13.55
N ARG A 58 8.28 3.52 -14.12
CA ARG A 58 8.23 2.66 -15.31
C ARG A 58 7.27 1.48 -15.15
N CYS A 59 7.17 0.92 -13.94
CA CYS A 59 6.26 -0.18 -13.64
C CYS A 59 4.76 0.19 -13.69
N PHE A 60 4.40 1.48 -13.82
CA PHE A 60 3.01 1.92 -14.04
C PHE A 60 2.62 1.94 -15.52
N LYS A 61 3.57 1.72 -16.43
CA LYS A 61 3.29 1.65 -17.87
C LYS A 61 2.22 0.57 -18.12
N HIS A 62 1.18 0.95 -18.86
CA HIS A 62 0.00 0.11 -19.16
C HIS A 62 -0.93 -0.22 -17.98
N VAL A 63 -0.65 0.24 -16.76
CA VAL A 63 -1.53 0.07 -15.61
C VAL A 63 -2.58 1.18 -15.63
N LYS A 64 -3.87 0.79 -15.72
CA LYS A 64 -5.00 1.73 -15.74
C LYS A 64 -5.58 2.02 -14.35
N SER A 65 -5.37 1.12 -13.39
CA SER A 65 -5.89 1.22 -12.03
C SER A 65 -4.86 0.75 -11.03
N LEU A 66 -4.59 1.57 -10.03
CA LEU A 66 -3.68 1.25 -8.94
C LEU A 66 -4.47 0.74 -7.72
N PRO A 67 -3.90 -0.17 -6.90
CA PRO A 67 -4.55 -0.67 -5.69
C PRO A 67 -4.64 0.36 -4.56
N THR A 68 -3.92 1.48 -4.68
CA THR A 68 -3.84 2.59 -3.71
C THR A 68 -3.87 3.91 -4.46
N GLU A 69 -4.13 5.02 -3.76
CA GLU A 69 -3.83 6.34 -4.32
C GLU A 69 -2.30 6.52 -4.35
N TYR A 70 -1.79 7.17 -5.38
CA TYR A 70 -0.35 7.44 -5.52
C TYR A 70 -0.10 8.91 -5.83
N ASP A 71 0.88 9.46 -5.15
CA ASP A 71 1.42 10.81 -5.38
C ASP A 71 2.95 10.76 -5.29
N ALA A 72 3.63 11.82 -5.70
CA ALA A 72 5.08 11.84 -5.74
C ALA A 72 5.67 13.22 -5.43
N ASN A 73 6.84 13.21 -4.80
CA ASN A 73 7.74 14.37 -4.72
C ASN A 73 9.18 13.94 -4.47
N LYS A 74 10.15 14.85 -4.69
CA LYS A 74 11.61 14.57 -4.61
C LYS A 74 12.04 13.87 -3.31
N LYS A 75 11.36 14.12 -2.18
CA LYS A 75 11.69 13.53 -0.87
C LYS A 75 10.80 12.35 -0.49
N ALA A 76 9.77 12.02 -1.28
CA ALA A 76 8.70 11.07 -0.93
C ALA A 76 8.09 11.40 0.44
N TRP A 77 7.84 12.67 0.73
CA TRP A 77 7.29 13.18 1.97
C TRP A 77 5.86 13.69 1.79
N MET A 78 5.11 13.70 2.88
CA MET A 78 3.85 14.43 2.91
C MET A 78 4.14 15.93 2.85
N THR A 79 3.45 16.63 1.96
CA THR A 79 3.48 18.09 1.86
C THR A 79 2.10 18.66 2.15
N SER A 80 2.07 19.97 2.45
CA SER A 80 0.81 20.66 2.70
C SER A 80 -0.15 20.60 1.51
N ASP A 81 0.37 20.59 0.29
CA ASP A 81 -0.45 20.57 -0.92
C ASP A 81 -1.06 19.17 -1.16
N ILE A 82 -0.27 18.10 -1.02
CA ILE A 82 -0.77 16.72 -1.08
C ILE A 82 -1.86 16.50 -0.02
N PHE A 83 -1.62 16.97 1.21
CA PHE A 83 -2.60 16.86 2.28
C PHE A 83 -3.89 17.64 1.98
N LYS A 84 -3.78 18.89 1.53
CA LYS A 84 -4.95 19.71 1.15
C LYS A 84 -5.80 19.03 0.08
N GLU A 85 -5.15 18.51 -0.97
CA GLU A 85 -5.87 17.84 -2.04
C GLU A 85 -6.56 16.57 -1.55
N TRP A 86 -5.89 15.77 -0.75
CA TRP A 86 -6.47 14.56 -0.19
C TRP A 86 -7.68 14.86 0.70
N VAL A 87 -7.58 15.86 1.61
CA VAL A 87 -8.71 16.27 2.47
C VAL A 87 -9.88 16.79 1.63
N LYS A 88 -9.63 17.60 0.59
CA LYS A 88 -10.69 18.08 -0.30
C LYS A 88 -11.39 16.90 -1.04
N LYS A 89 -10.64 15.89 -1.48
CA LYS A 89 -11.20 14.67 -2.06
C LYS A 89 -12.07 13.92 -1.04
N LEU A 90 -11.58 13.81 0.20
CA LEU A 90 -12.31 13.17 1.30
C LEU A 90 -13.60 13.94 1.62
N ASP A 91 -13.56 15.27 1.73
CA ASP A 91 -14.73 16.13 1.97
C ASP A 91 -15.80 15.91 0.88
N LYS A 92 -15.40 15.94 -0.39
CA LYS A 92 -16.28 15.64 -1.52
C LYS A 92 -16.89 14.24 -1.43
N LYS A 93 -16.11 13.24 -1.01
CA LYS A 93 -16.56 11.84 -0.81
C LYS A 93 -17.59 11.75 0.33
N MET A 94 -17.35 12.43 1.46
CA MET A 94 -18.25 12.42 2.61
C MET A 94 -19.55 13.18 2.31
N ARG A 95 -19.49 14.29 1.59
CA ARG A 95 -20.66 15.02 1.09
C ARG A 95 -21.56 14.13 0.22
N LYS A 96 -20.98 13.40 -0.73
CA LYS A 96 -21.73 12.43 -1.57
C LYS A 96 -22.41 11.34 -0.74
N LYS A 97 -21.77 10.90 0.34
CA LYS A 97 -22.32 9.93 1.29
C LYS A 97 -23.29 10.56 2.31
N LYS A 98 -23.50 11.88 2.28
CA LYS A 98 -24.29 12.64 3.27
C LYS A 98 -23.81 12.42 4.71
N ARG A 99 -22.52 12.22 4.91
CA ARG A 99 -21.88 12.01 6.23
C ARG A 99 -21.03 13.21 6.59
N LYS A 100 -21.02 13.57 7.88
CA LYS A 100 -20.05 14.49 8.49
C LYS A 100 -19.10 13.69 9.37
N ILE A 101 -17.82 14.01 9.32
CA ILE A 101 -16.77 13.35 10.09
C ILE A 101 -15.84 14.36 10.74
N ALA A 102 -15.34 14.04 11.93
CA ALA A 102 -14.18 14.69 12.52
C ALA A 102 -12.92 13.91 12.11
N LEU A 103 -11.97 14.57 11.46
CA LEU A 103 -10.69 14.01 11.08
C LEU A 103 -9.64 14.41 12.11
N ILE A 104 -9.22 13.46 12.93
CA ILE A 104 -8.22 13.66 13.98
C ILE A 104 -6.83 13.59 13.35
N ILE A 105 -6.05 14.65 13.53
CA ILE A 105 -4.71 14.80 12.92
C ILE A 105 -3.70 15.36 13.91
N ASP A 106 -2.43 15.05 13.68
CA ASP A 106 -1.33 15.67 14.41
C ASP A 106 -1.10 17.12 14.00
N ASN A 107 -0.51 17.88 14.88
CA ASN A 107 -0.13 19.27 14.62
C ASN A 107 1.22 19.35 13.87
N CYS A 108 1.27 18.75 12.68
CA CYS A 108 2.46 18.76 11.82
C CYS A 108 2.37 19.89 10.80
N PRO A 109 3.49 20.53 10.41
CA PRO A 109 3.52 21.58 9.39
C PRO A 109 2.89 21.21 8.06
N ALA A 110 2.98 19.93 7.69
CA ALA A 110 2.37 19.41 6.47
C ALA A 110 0.83 19.31 6.58
N HIS A 111 0.21 19.62 7.74
CA HIS A 111 -1.23 19.59 7.96
C HIS A 111 -1.80 20.99 8.22
N PRO A 112 -1.96 21.83 7.20
CA PRO A 112 -2.50 23.17 7.38
C PRO A 112 -4.00 23.15 7.68
N LYS A 113 -4.50 24.22 8.29
CA LYS A 113 -5.94 24.49 8.35
C LYS A 113 -6.47 24.72 6.94
N ILE A 114 -7.58 24.09 6.61
CA ILE A 114 -8.20 24.17 5.28
C ILE A 114 -9.58 24.79 5.41
N PRO A 115 -9.79 26.03 4.93
CA PRO A 115 -11.10 26.68 4.98
C PRO A 115 -12.05 26.05 3.94
N GLY A 116 -13.36 26.17 4.21
CA GLY A 116 -14.40 25.81 3.24
C GLY A 116 -14.77 24.35 3.15
N LEU A 117 -14.28 23.50 4.05
CA LEU A 117 -14.74 22.11 4.18
C LEU A 117 -16.19 22.08 4.71
N GLN A 118 -17.01 21.16 4.21
CA GLN A 118 -18.44 21.08 4.51
C GLN A 118 -18.84 19.79 5.26
N ALA A 119 -18.09 18.72 5.05
CA ALA A 119 -18.37 17.40 5.61
C ALA A 119 -17.23 16.86 6.48
N VAL A 120 -16.03 17.45 6.40
CA VAL A 120 -14.87 17.09 7.19
C VAL A 120 -14.53 18.23 8.13
N ASP A 121 -14.50 17.96 9.43
CA ASP A 121 -13.98 18.86 10.46
C ASP A 121 -12.58 18.41 10.86
N LEU A 122 -11.59 19.31 10.77
CA LEU A 122 -10.20 19.02 11.12
C LEU A 122 -9.97 19.27 12.61
N VAL A 123 -9.71 18.20 13.36
CA VAL A 123 -9.41 18.24 14.79
C VAL A 123 -7.92 18.03 14.99
N PHE A 124 -7.22 19.09 15.37
CA PHE A 124 -5.78 19.04 15.64
C PHE A 124 -5.52 18.59 17.06
N LEU A 125 -4.66 17.56 17.20
CA LEU A 125 -4.18 17.12 18.50
C LEU A 125 -3.24 18.18 19.12
N PRO A 126 -3.19 18.28 20.46
CA PRO A 126 -2.25 19.20 21.11
C PRO A 126 -0.79 18.88 20.73
N PRO A 127 0.08 19.89 20.66
CA PRO A 127 1.51 19.67 20.38
C PRO A 127 2.12 18.73 21.40
N ASN A 128 3.08 17.90 20.96
CA ASN A 128 3.85 16.97 21.83
C ASN A 128 3.02 15.88 22.54
N THR A 129 1.79 15.62 22.12
CA THR A 129 0.94 14.57 22.69
C THR A 129 0.74 13.38 21.75
N THR A 130 1.30 13.43 20.55
CA THR A 130 1.08 12.48 19.45
C THR A 130 1.33 11.02 19.86
N SER A 131 2.39 10.78 20.65
CA SER A 131 2.73 9.44 21.14
C SER A 131 1.67 8.83 22.09
N LYS A 132 0.84 9.64 22.72
CA LYS A 132 -0.20 9.19 23.66
C LYS A 132 -1.61 9.31 23.10
N THR A 133 -1.89 10.35 22.31
CA THR A 133 -3.26 10.72 21.93
C THR A 133 -3.58 10.41 20.47
N GLN A 134 -2.60 10.00 19.64
CA GLN A 134 -2.86 9.71 18.25
C GLN A 134 -3.09 8.20 18.03
N PRO A 135 -4.32 7.76 17.70
CA PRO A 135 -4.66 6.34 17.58
C PRO A 135 -3.77 5.57 16.62
N MET A 136 -3.39 6.20 15.50
CA MET A 136 -2.56 5.55 14.48
C MET A 136 -1.15 5.20 15.01
N ASP A 137 -0.67 5.89 16.07
CA ASP A 137 0.62 5.63 16.72
C ASP A 137 0.54 4.61 17.85
N GLN A 138 -0.66 4.26 18.28
CA GLN A 138 -0.87 3.29 19.35
C GLN A 138 -0.77 1.82 18.90
N GLY A 139 -0.30 1.55 17.69
CA GLY A 139 -0.11 0.19 17.18
C GLY A 139 -0.56 -0.04 15.72
N ILE A 140 -1.47 0.80 15.18
CA ILE A 140 -1.97 0.60 13.80
C ILE A 140 -0.83 0.65 12.78
N LYS A 141 0.11 1.60 12.93
CA LYS A 141 1.30 1.69 12.06
C LYS A 141 2.18 0.47 12.18
N GLN A 142 2.39 0.00 13.40
CA GLN A 142 3.21 -1.18 13.68
C GLN A 142 2.57 -2.42 13.06
N SER A 143 1.28 -2.63 13.26
CA SER A 143 0.54 -3.73 12.64
C SER A 143 0.65 -3.70 11.10
N LEU A 144 0.46 -2.52 10.48
CA LEU A 144 0.64 -2.37 9.04
C LEU A 144 2.07 -2.73 8.58
N LYS A 145 3.10 -2.26 9.30
CA LYS A 145 4.51 -2.58 8.99
C LYS A 145 4.78 -4.08 9.08
N VAL A 146 4.34 -4.72 10.15
CA VAL A 146 4.47 -6.18 10.34
C VAL A 146 3.80 -6.93 9.19
N GLN A 147 2.55 -6.58 8.86
CA GLN A 147 1.81 -7.21 7.78
C GLN A 147 2.47 -7.00 6.40
N TYR A 148 3.06 -5.84 6.16
CA TYR A 148 3.83 -5.57 4.94
C TYR A 148 5.10 -6.41 4.87
N ARG A 149 5.90 -6.41 5.95
CA ARG A 149 7.17 -7.15 6.01
C ARG A 149 6.99 -8.65 5.87
N LYS A 150 5.95 -9.22 6.47
CA LYS A 150 5.57 -10.63 6.25
C LYS A 150 5.38 -10.94 4.75
N ARG A 151 4.65 -10.09 4.02
CA ARG A 151 4.39 -10.29 2.58
C ARG A 151 5.63 -10.13 1.72
N VAL A 152 6.48 -9.19 2.08
CA VAL A 152 7.79 -9.03 1.45
C VAL A 152 8.59 -10.32 1.57
N LEU A 153 8.69 -10.88 2.78
CA LEU A 153 9.41 -12.16 3.02
C LEU A 153 8.83 -13.31 2.21
N ILE A 154 7.51 -13.48 2.19
CA ILE A 154 6.85 -14.53 1.40
C ILE A 154 7.20 -14.38 -0.09
N LYS A 155 7.15 -13.16 -0.62
CA LYS A 155 7.50 -12.91 -2.02
C LYS A 155 8.95 -13.27 -2.32
N TYR A 156 9.87 -12.96 -1.40
CA TYR A 156 11.28 -13.32 -1.53
C TYR A 156 11.51 -14.84 -1.46
N ILE A 157 10.94 -15.52 -0.47
CA ILE A 157 11.03 -16.98 -0.33
C ILE A 157 10.52 -17.66 -1.61
N ASN A 158 9.35 -17.28 -2.10
CA ASN A 158 8.77 -17.84 -3.32
C ASN A 158 9.63 -17.60 -4.58
N ALA A 159 10.34 -16.47 -4.66
CA ALA A 159 11.27 -16.21 -5.75
C ALA A 159 12.53 -17.07 -5.65
N ILE A 160 13.09 -17.21 -4.45
CA ILE A 160 14.25 -18.08 -4.18
C ILE A 160 13.93 -19.54 -4.52
N ASP A 161 12.78 -20.06 -4.08
CA ASP A 161 12.34 -21.43 -4.36
C ASP A 161 12.21 -21.70 -5.88
N LYS A 162 11.89 -20.66 -6.65
CA LYS A 162 11.82 -20.71 -8.12
C LYS A 162 13.17 -20.45 -8.82
N GLY A 163 14.26 -20.27 -8.08
CA GLY A 163 15.58 -19.89 -8.63
C GLY A 163 15.63 -18.50 -9.27
N GLN A 164 14.73 -17.61 -8.89
CA GLN A 164 14.63 -16.25 -9.43
C GLN A 164 15.23 -15.23 -8.46
N THR A 165 15.86 -14.18 -9.00
CA THR A 165 16.29 -13.04 -8.17
C THR A 165 15.07 -12.23 -7.78
N PRO A 166 14.77 -12.10 -6.47
CA PRO A 166 13.60 -11.37 -6.03
C PRO A 166 13.79 -9.86 -6.21
N VAL A 167 12.89 -9.22 -6.94
CA VAL A 167 12.85 -7.77 -7.13
C VAL A 167 11.48 -7.24 -6.68
N ILE A 168 11.48 -6.18 -5.87
CA ILE A 168 10.25 -5.46 -5.50
C ILE A 168 10.24 -4.11 -6.20
N ARG A 169 9.31 -3.93 -7.13
CA ARG A 169 9.04 -2.67 -7.79
C ARG A 169 8.05 -1.84 -6.97
N ILE A 170 7.91 -0.55 -7.31
CA ILE A 170 6.93 0.32 -6.64
C ILE A 170 5.52 -0.26 -6.77
N LEU A 171 5.12 -0.74 -7.95
CA LEU A 171 3.81 -1.36 -8.15
C LEU A 171 3.60 -2.60 -7.25
N ASP A 172 4.60 -3.44 -7.11
CA ASP A 172 4.57 -4.58 -6.19
C ASP A 172 4.37 -4.10 -4.75
N ALA A 173 5.11 -3.06 -4.35
CA ALA A 173 4.99 -2.47 -3.01
C ALA A 173 3.58 -1.90 -2.76
N LEU A 174 2.95 -1.25 -3.76
CA LEU A 174 1.58 -0.77 -3.65
C LEU A 174 0.59 -1.93 -3.41
N HIS A 175 0.72 -3.03 -4.15
CA HIS A 175 -0.10 -4.23 -3.95
C HIS A 175 0.11 -4.83 -2.56
N LEU A 176 1.37 -5.00 -2.14
CA LEU A 176 1.70 -5.56 -0.82
C LEU A 176 1.20 -4.67 0.32
N LEU A 177 1.31 -3.33 0.19
CA LEU A 177 0.80 -2.38 1.18
C LEU A 177 -0.73 -2.39 1.24
N SER A 178 -1.41 -2.45 0.10
CA SER A 178 -2.88 -2.55 0.06
C SER A 178 -3.37 -3.83 0.75
N GLN A 179 -2.76 -4.97 0.44
CA GLN A 179 -3.06 -6.24 1.11
C GLN A 179 -2.75 -6.19 2.60
N ALA A 180 -1.62 -5.61 2.99
CA ALA A 180 -1.23 -5.43 4.39
C ALA A 180 -2.26 -4.58 5.15
N TRP A 181 -2.72 -3.48 4.54
CA TRP A 181 -3.74 -2.62 5.12
C TRP A 181 -5.08 -3.33 5.31
N ASN A 182 -5.49 -4.12 4.33
CA ASN A 182 -6.72 -4.91 4.43
C ASN A 182 -6.67 -5.92 5.58
N ASN A 183 -5.48 -6.45 5.90
CA ASN A 183 -5.28 -7.44 6.97
C ASN A 183 -5.06 -6.82 8.37
N VAL A 184 -4.94 -5.50 8.50
CA VAL A 184 -5.00 -4.87 9.84
C VAL A 184 -6.39 -5.10 10.40
N ARG A 185 -6.47 -5.81 11.54
CA ARG A 185 -7.74 -6.21 12.16
C ARG A 185 -8.54 -5.00 12.63
N GLN A 186 -9.84 -5.14 12.60
CA GLN A 186 -10.78 -4.14 13.08
C GLN A 186 -10.63 -3.91 14.60
N SER A 187 -10.43 -5.00 15.35
CA SER A 187 -10.15 -4.99 16.80
C SER A 187 -8.88 -4.18 17.12
N THR A 188 -7.80 -4.39 16.38
CA THR A 188 -6.56 -3.62 16.53
C THR A 188 -6.81 -2.12 16.38
N ILE A 189 -7.58 -1.71 15.37
CA ILE A 189 -7.89 -0.29 15.16
C ILE A 189 -8.73 0.24 16.34
N ALA A 190 -9.80 -0.46 16.73
CA ALA A 190 -10.67 -0.05 17.82
C ALA A 190 -9.90 0.05 19.16
N ASN A 191 -9.03 -0.92 19.47
CA ASN A 191 -8.19 -0.90 20.65
C ASN A 191 -7.22 0.30 20.66
N CYS A 192 -6.57 0.61 19.52
CA CYS A 192 -5.69 1.77 19.42
C CYS A 192 -6.42 3.09 19.64
N PHE A 193 -7.67 3.23 19.18
CA PHE A 193 -8.49 4.39 19.51
C PHE A 193 -8.84 4.45 20.98
N ARG A 194 -9.16 3.34 21.62
CA ARG A 194 -9.41 3.25 23.06
C ARG A 194 -8.17 3.65 23.86
N HIS A 195 -6.99 3.13 23.55
CA HIS A 195 -5.73 3.51 24.19
C HIS A 195 -5.39 4.99 24.03
N ALA A 196 -5.76 5.61 22.93
CA ALA A 196 -5.60 7.03 22.70
C ALA A 196 -6.65 7.91 23.43
N GLY A 197 -7.54 7.29 24.23
CA GLY A 197 -8.57 8.00 25.02
C GLY A 197 -9.88 8.29 24.26
N PHE A 198 -10.06 7.75 23.05
CA PHE A 198 -11.31 7.84 22.32
C PHE A 198 -12.20 6.66 22.70
N THR A 199 -12.97 6.78 23.77
CA THR A 199 -13.93 5.76 24.22
C THR A 199 -15.35 6.17 23.88
N VAL A 200 -16.15 5.20 23.41
CA VAL A 200 -17.61 5.28 23.55
C VAL A 200 -17.91 4.68 24.91
N THR A 201 -18.50 5.44 25.82
CA THR A 201 -19.00 4.96 27.12
C THR A 201 -19.88 3.76 26.91
N ASP A 202 -19.61 2.66 27.61
CA ASP A 202 -20.30 1.36 27.62
C ASP A 202 -19.70 0.25 26.75
N SER A 203 -18.48 -0.14 27.01
CA SER A 203 -18.05 -1.51 26.71
C SER A 203 -17.07 -1.99 27.77
N THR A 204 -17.44 -3.06 28.46
CA THR A 204 -16.58 -3.90 29.28
C THR A 204 -15.26 -4.16 28.57
N PRO A 205 -14.12 -4.21 29.29
CA PRO A 205 -12.85 -4.62 28.72
C PRO A 205 -13.01 -6.06 28.23
N GLU A 206 -13.16 -6.25 26.93
CA GLU A 206 -12.90 -7.56 26.33
C GLU A 206 -11.40 -7.81 26.49
N GLU A 207 -11.06 -8.99 26.98
CA GLU A 207 -9.70 -9.45 27.24
C GLU A 207 -8.81 -9.11 26.06
N GLU A 208 -7.62 -8.55 26.34
CA GLU A 208 -6.60 -8.30 25.35
C GLU A 208 -6.20 -9.66 24.74
N GLU A 209 -6.85 -10.05 23.65
CA GLU A 209 -6.28 -11.06 22.79
C GLU A 209 -4.95 -10.47 22.29
N GLU A 210 -3.84 -10.96 22.83
CA GLU A 210 -2.51 -10.69 22.33
C GLU A 210 -2.58 -10.93 20.82
N ASP A 211 -2.31 -9.88 20.02
CA ASP A 211 -2.24 -9.96 18.57
C ASP A 211 -1.13 -10.97 18.23
N ASP A 212 -1.52 -12.25 18.14
CA ASP A 212 -0.62 -13.31 17.73
C ASP A 212 -0.06 -12.97 16.35
N ILE A 213 1.16 -12.45 16.36
CA ILE A 213 1.95 -12.10 15.18
C ILE A 213 2.13 -13.33 14.26
N GLU A 214 1.78 -14.51 14.75
CA GLU A 214 2.04 -15.80 14.10
C GLU A 214 0.99 -16.28 13.09
N ASP A 215 -0.19 -15.68 13.01
CA ASP A 215 -1.38 -16.31 12.41
C ASP A 215 -1.38 -16.56 10.88
N ASN A 216 -0.36 -16.15 10.10
CA ASN A 216 -0.45 -16.31 8.65
C ASN A 216 0.79 -16.85 7.91
N ILE A 217 1.87 -17.16 8.62
CA ILE A 217 3.01 -17.87 8.01
C ILE A 217 3.32 -19.06 8.89
N PRO A 218 3.27 -20.30 8.39
CA PRO A 218 3.68 -21.45 9.18
C PRO A 218 5.11 -21.21 9.70
N LEU A 219 5.27 -21.22 11.01
CA LEU A 219 6.57 -21.04 11.69
C LEU A 219 7.63 -22.01 11.14
N ALA A 220 7.17 -23.19 10.68
CA ALA A 220 7.99 -24.18 9.98
C ALA A 220 8.63 -23.61 8.71
N THR A 221 7.89 -22.84 7.89
CA THR A 221 8.41 -22.24 6.65
C THR A 221 9.46 -21.18 6.94
N LEU A 222 9.28 -20.38 7.97
CA LEU A 222 10.28 -19.39 8.40
C LEU A 222 11.55 -20.04 8.94
N ARG A 223 11.41 -21.12 9.71
CA ARG A 223 12.55 -21.87 10.28
C ARG A 223 13.34 -22.62 9.21
N THR A 224 12.71 -23.18 8.19
CA THR A 224 13.40 -23.85 7.07
C THR A 224 14.30 -22.90 6.29
N HIS A 225 13.98 -21.60 6.26
CA HIS A 225 14.80 -20.55 5.63
C HIS A 225 15.71 -19.80 6.62
N GLY A 226 15.92 -20.32 7.84
CA GLY A 226 16.87 -19.77 8.82
C GLY A 226 16.44 -18.45 9.47
N LEU A 227 15.16 -18.09 9.41
CA LEU A 227 14.62 -16.89 10.04
C LEU A 227 14.22 -17.21 11.48
N SER A 228 14.95 -16.62 12.44
CA SER A 228 14.56 -16.65 13.86
C SER A 228 13.54 -15.53 14.17
N PRO A 229 12.74 -15.69 15.25
CA PRO A 229 11.83 -14.64 15.72
C PRO A 229 12.51 -13.30 15.91
N ASP A 230 13.75 -13.27 16.41
CA ASP A 230 14.54 -12.05 16.61
C ASP A 230 14.88 -11.33 15.30
N VAL A 231 15.18 -12.10 14.24
CA VAL A 231 15.44 -11.54 12.90
C VAL A 231 14.17 -10.94 12.33
N LEU A 232 13.03 -11.60 12.52
CA LEU A 232 11.73 -11.09 12.08
C LEU A 232 11.37 -9.80 12.82
N HIS A 233 11.54 -9.77 14.14
CA HIS A 233 11.30 -8.57 14.96
C HIS A 233 12.17 -7.40 14.49
N LYS A 234 13.48 -7.58 14.35
CA LYS A 234 14.40 -6.54 13.83
C LYS A 234 14.01 -6.05 12.44
N PHE A 235 13.51 -6.95 11.61
CA PHE A 235 13.07 -6.58 10.26
C PHE A 235 11.77 -5.78 10.26
N THR A 236 10.86 -6.01 11.19
CA THR A 236 9.60 -5.26 11.32
C THR A 236 9.81 -3.87 11.90
N THR A 237 10.85 -3.67 12.72
CA THR A 237 11.17 -2.39 13.40
C THR A 237 12.14 -1.50 12.62
N VAL A 238 12.74 -1.99 11.55
CA VAL A 238 13.77 -1.29 10.75
C VAL A 238 13.33 0.07 10.20
N ASP A 239 12.04 0.31 10.10
CA ASP A 239 11.43 1.53 9.56
C ASP A 239 10.97 2.53 10.65
N GLU A 240 11.24 2.28 11.94
CA GLU A 240 10.67 3.08 13.03
C GLU A 240 11.11 4.53 13.00
N ASP A 241 12.36 4.79 12.65
CA ASP A 241 12.98 6.12 12.65
C ASP A 241 12.91 6.87 11.31
N ILE A 242 12.05 6.42 10.37
CA ILE A 242 11.96 7.11 9.08
C ILE A 242 11.18 8.42 9.21
N GLU A 243 11.85 9.53 8.96
CA GLU A 243 11.20 10.83 8.82
C GLU A 243 10.27 10.85 7.59
N THR A 244 9.07 11.39 7.74
CA THR A 244 8.03 11.41 6.69
C THR A 244 7.48 12.81 6.40
N CYS A 245 8.00 13.82 7.08
CA CYS A 245 7.71 15.24 6.87
C CYS A 245 8.93 16.09 7.19
N ALA A 246 8.95 17.32 6.69
CA ALA A 246 9.95 18.29 7.07
C ALA A 246 9.69 18.81 8.49
N ASP A 247 10.74 19.02 9.27
CA ASP A 247 10.67 19.84 10.48
C ASP A 247 10.46 21.31 10.12
N LEU A 248 9.88 22.07 11.05
CA LEU A 248 9.66 23.52 10.92
C LEU A 248 10.95 24.34 11.03
N SER A 249 12.07 23.90 10.50
CA SER A 249 13.23 24.78 10.44
C SER A 249 13.04 25.81 9.32
N GLU A 250 13.46 27.04 9.54
CA GLU A 250 13.41 28.12 8.53
C GLU A 250 14.11 27.70 7.24
N ASP A 251 15.21 26.96 7.35
CA ASP A 251 15.96 26.39 6.21
C ASP A 251 15.14 25.39 5.42
N ALA A 252 14.33 24.55 6.07
CA ALA A 252 13.47 23.57 5.42
C ALA A 252 12.33 24.27 4.64
N ILE A 253 11.79 25.36 5.16
CA ILE A 253 10.78 26.18 4.49
C ILE A 253 11.37 26.87 3.26
N VAL A 254 12.56 27.46 3.41
CA VAL A 254 13.27 28.12 2.30
C VAL A 254 13.61 27.11 1.19
N GLU A 255 14.02 25.91 1.57
CA GLU A 255 14.35 24.84 0.59
C GLU A 255 13.11 24.33 -0.11
N GLU A 256 11.97 24.21 0.57
CA GLU A 256 10.68 23.85 -0.05
C GLU A 256 10.23 24.91 -1.07
N ILE A 257 10.39 26.20 -0.75
CA ILE A 257 10.09 27.30 -1.67
C ILE A 257 11.07 27.30 -2.87
N ARG A 258 12.35 27.07 -2.65
CA ARG A 258 13.35 26.94 -3.74
C ARG A 258 13.03 25.77 -4.66
N MET A 259 12.63 24.62 -4.09
CA MET A 259 12.26 23.42 -4.88
C MET A 259 10.97 23.63 -5.70
N LYS A 260 10.01 24.42 -5.20
CA LYS A 260 8.80 24.79 -5.96
C LYS A 260 9.08 25.69 -7.15
N ASN A 261 10.10 26.54 -7.04
CA ASN A 261 10.48 27.51 -8.06
C ASN A 261 11.61 27.04 -8.99
N ALA A 262 12.21 25.86 -8.74
CA ALA A 262 13.20 25.29 -9.63
C ALA A 262 12.53 24.72 -10.89
N PRO A 263 13.04 25.02 -12.11
CA PRO A 263 12.54 24.38 -13.32
C PRO A 263 12.62 22.87 -13.16
N GLU A 264 11.60 22.17 -13.67
CA GLU A 264 11.58 20.71 -13.70
C GLU A 264 12.75 20.21 -14.59
N GLU A 265 13.92 20.10 -14.02
CA GLU A 265 14.94 19.25 -14.62
C GLU A 265 14.40 17.81 -14.51
N ILE A 266 14.08 17.25 -15.66
CA ILE A 266 13.86 15.82 -15.84
C ILE A 266 15.22 15.17 -15.57
N THR A 267 15.58 15.08 -14.30
CA THR A 267 16.66 14.20 -13.88
C THR A 267 16.14 12.79 -14.03
N ASP A 268 16.53 12.19 -15.12
CA ASP A 268 16.47 10.75 -15.36
C ASP A 268 17.36 10.09 -14.29
N ASN A 269 16.87 10.09 -13.05
CA ASN A 269 17.52 9.39 -11.97
C ASN A 269 17.33 7.91 -12.26
N THR A 270 18.37 7.30 -12.81
CA THR A 270 18.62 5.85 -12.86
C THR A 270 18.39 5.25 -11.48
N SER A 271 17.13 5.03 -11.16
CA SER A 271 16.72 4.25 -10.01
C SER A 271 16.95 2.78 -10.36
N ALA A 272 17.04 1.91 -9.38
CA ALA A 272 17.20 0.45 -9.56
C ALA A 272 16.10 -0.20 -10.43
N ASP A 273 15.19 0.57 -11.03
CA ASP A 273 14.27 0.20 -12.10
C ASP A 273 14.99 0.06 -13.47
N ASP A 274 16.28 0.42 -13.58
CA ASP A 274 17.10 0.29 -14.81
C ASP A 274 17.64 -1.12 -15.06
N ILE A 275 17.30 -2.09 -14.23
CA ILE A 275 17.44 -3.51 -14.61
C ILE A 275 16.58 -3.69 -15.85
N ILE A 276 17.21 -4.05 -16.98
CA ILE A 276 16.56 -4.34 -18.27
C ILE A 276 15.47 -5.39 -18.01
N GLU A 277 14.27 -4.95 -17.74
CA GLU A 277 13.13 -5.83 -17.56
C GLU A 277 12.53 -6.12 -18.95
N PRO A 278 12.20 -7.39 -19.25
CA PRO A 278 11.38 -7.68 -20.41
C PRO A 278 10.08 -6.88 -20.28
N GLN A 279 9.70 -6.20 -21.37
CA GLN A 279 8.42 -5.47 -21.40
C GLN A 279 7.30 -6.49 -21.15
N ILE A 280 6.73 -6.47 -19.95
CA ILE A 280 5.57 -7.31 -19.64
C ILE A 280 4.40 -6.74 -20.43
N GLN A 281 4.03 -7.43 -21.51
CA GLN A 281 2.77 -7.14 -22.19
C GLN A 281 1.60 -7.56 -21.28
N PRO A 282 0.49 -6.84 -21.30
CA PRO A 282 -0.70 -7.27 -20.56
C PRO A 282 -1.12 -8.66 -21.07
N PRO A 283 -1.50 -9.58 -20.17
CA PRO A 283 -1.89 -10.93 -20.56
C PRO A 283 -3.09 -10.89 -21.50
N SER A 284 -3.12 -11.80 -22.45
CA SER A 284 -4.26 -11.99 -23.33
C SER A 284 -5.48 -12.49 -22.55
N SER A 285 -6.66 -12.32 -23.12
CA SER A 285 -7.87 -12.84 -22.48
C SER A 285 -7.87 -14.37 -22.38
N GLU A 286 -7.19 -15.06 -23.28
CA GLU A 286 -7.04 -16.51 -23.25
C GLU A 286 -6.14 -16.94 -22.08
N GLU A 287 -5.03 -16.25 -21.85
CA GLU A 287 -4.16 -16.50 -20.70
C GLU A 287 -4.86 -16.23 -19.36
N ILE A 288 -5.71 -15.19 -19.29
CA ILE A 288 -6.52 -14.89 -18.11
C ILE A 288 -7.53 -16.02 -17.86
N MET A 289 -8.22 -16.50 -18.91
CA MET A 289 -9.19 -17.58 -18.78
C MET A 289 -8.52 -18.88 -18.33
N ALA A 290 -7.36 -19.23 -18.90
CA ALA A 290 -6.59 -20.38 -18.47
C ALA A 290 -6.17 -20.28 -16.99
N ALA A 291 -5.74 -19.12 -16.54
CA ALA A 291 -5.41 -18.88 -15.13
C ALA A 291 -6.65 -19.03 -14.21
N CYS A 292 -7.81 -18.56 -14.64
CA CYS A 292 -9.07 -18.73 -13.91
C CYS A 292 -9.45 -20.21 -13.77
N GLU A 293 -9.28 -21.03 -14.83
CA GLU A 293 -9.55 -22.48 -14.77
C GLU A 293 -8.61 -23.19 -13.81
N VAL A 294 -7.31 -22.85 -13.79
CA VAL A 294 -6.36 -23.42 -12.82
C VAL A 294 -6.77 -23.07 -11.39
N MET A 295 -7.16 -21.81 -11.15
CA MET A 295 -7.66 -21.39 -9.83
C MET A 295 -8.94 -22.11 -9.45
N ARG A 296 -9.90 -22.25 -10.38
CA ARG A 296 -11.14 -22.98 -10.18
C ARG A 296 -10.87 -24.39 -9.70
N HIS A 297 -10.07 -25.14 -10.44
CA HIS A 297 -9.73 -26.52 -10.11
C HIS A 297 -9.06 -26.64 -8.74
N TYR A 298 -8.15 -25.71 -8.41
CA TYR A 298 -7.52 -25.67 -7.09
C TYR A 298 -8.50 -25.49 -5.93
N PHE A 299 -9.48 -24.59 -6.08
CA PHE A 299 -10.44 -24.30 -5.04
C PHE A 299 -11.59 -25.30 -4.97
N GLU A 300 -11.94 -25.96 -6.06
CA GLU A 300 -12.90 -27.08 -6.07
C GLU A 300 -12.41 -28.29 -5.24
N CYS A 301 -11.10 -28.47 -5.14
CA CYS A 301 -10.49 -29.50 -4.30
C CYS A 301 -10.39 -29.15 -2.81
N ARG A 302 -10.94 -28.00 -2.36
CA ARG A 302 -10.86 -27.52 -0.97
C ARG A 302 -12.25 -27.33 -0.38
N GLU A 303 -12.35 -27.61 0.92
CA GLU A 303 -13.56 -27.31 1.69
C GLU A 303 -13.71 -25.79 1.91
N ASN A 304 -14.93 -25.32 2.06
CA ASN A 304 -15.28 -23.92 2.33
C ASN A 304 -14.83 -22.89 1.26
N SER A 305 -14.69 -23.32 0.02
CA SER A 305 -14.24 -22.46 -1.10
C SER A 305 -15.38 -21.82 -1.90
N GLN A 306 -16.64 -21.98 -1.50
CA GLN A 306 -17.81 -21.52 -2.26
C GLN A 306 -17.79 -20.02 -2.57
N GLU A 307 -17.43 -19.17 -1.61
CA GLU A 307 -17.35 -17.72 -1.80
C GLU A 307 -16.26 -17.34 -2.80
N ILE A 308 -15.10 -18.00 -2.72
CA ILE A 308 -13.98 -17.78 -3.64
C ILE A 308 -14.38 -18.18 -5.07
N LEU A 309 -15.06 -19.32 -5.23
CA LEU A 309 -15.55 -19.79 -6.53
C LEU A 309 -16.59 -18.83 -7.13
N GLN A 310 -17.45 -18.22 -6.30
CA GLN A 310 -18.39 -17.18 -6.75
C GLN A 310 -17.63 -15.93 -7.27
N HIS A 311 -16.62 -15.45 -6.54
CA HIS A 311 -15.80 -14.34 -6.99
C HIS A 311 -15.06 -14.65 -8.30
N LEU A 312 -14.57 -15.88 -8.43
CA LEU A 312 -13.90 -16.34 -9.65
C LEU A 312 -14.86 -16.34 -10.85
N ASN A 313 -16.13 -16.71 -10.66
CA ASN A 313 -17.15 -16.62 -11.69
C ASN A 313 -17.37 -15.17 -12.14
N VAL A 314 -17.44 -14.22 -11.22
CA VAL A 314 -17.58 -12.79 -11.53
C VAL A 314 -16.39 -12.28 -12.37
N ILE A 315 -15.17 -12.72 -12.02
CA ILE A 315 -13.97 -12.37 -12.79
C ILE A 315 -14.07 -12.95 -14.22
N THR A 316 -14.42 -14.22 -14.34
CA THR A 316 -14.57 -14.92 -15.62
C THR A 316 -15.61 -14.25 -16.51
N ASP A 317 -16.77 -13.91 -15.96
CA ASP A 317 -17.84 -13.20 -16.67
C ASP A 317 -17.41 -11.82 -17.14
N THR A 318 -16.60 -11.12 -16.33
CA THR A 318 -16.08 -9.81 -16.69
C THR A 318 -15.10 -9.92 -17.87
N VAL A 319 -14.20 -10.89 -17.86
CA VAL A 319 -13.26 -11.15 -18.96
C VAL A 319 -14.02 -11.53 -20.26
N HIS A 320 -15.06 -12.35 -20.17
CA HIS A 320 -15.90 -12.70 -21.31
C HIS A 320 -16.61 -11.48 -21.90
N ARG A 321 -17.18 -10.63 -21.04
CA ARG A 321 -17.87 -9.41 -21.49
C ARG A 321 -16.92 -8.45 -22.19
N ASP A 322 -15.71 -8.25 -21.64
CA ASP A 322 -14.68 -7.40 -22.27
C ASP A 322 -14.24 -7.94 -23.64
N ASN A 323 -14.14 -9.26 -23.77
CA ASN A 323 -13.83 -9.92 -25.05
C ASN A 323 -14.93 -9.71 -26.09
N ILE A 324 -16.19 -9.85 -25.70
CA ILE A 324 -17.33 -9.63 -26.60
C ILE A 324 -17.31 -8.16 -27.06
N MET A 325 -17.10 -7.21 -26.16
CA MET A 325 -17.04 -5.79 -26.51
C MET A 325 -15.89 -5.48 -27.46
N LYS A 326 -14.72 -6.04 -27.25
CA LYS A 326 -13.56 -5.87 -28.15
C LYS A 326 -13.83 -6.45 -29.54
N ARG A 327 -14.45 -7.63 -29.62
CA ARG A 327 -14.81 -8.25 -30.92
C ARG A 327 -15.89 -7.47 -31.64
N SER A 328 -16.91 -6.97 -30.95
CA SER A 328 -17.96 -6.15 -31.55
C SER A 328 -17.46 -4.79 -32.06
N ALA A 329 -16.43 -4.21 -31.41
CA ALA A 329 -15.79 -2.97 -31.87
C ALA A 329 -14.97 -3.15 -33.16
N HIS A 330 -14.50 -4.37 -33.45
CA HIS A 330 -13.75 -4.69 -34.67
C HIS A 330 -14.62 -5.31 -35.79
N GLN A 331 -15.89 -5.61 -35.52
CA GLN A 331 -16.77 -6.19 -36.51
C GLN A 331 -17.21 -5.10 -37.50
N SER A 332 -16.63 -5.12 -38.68
CA SER A 332 -17.07 -4.29 -39.80
C SER A 332 -18.52 -4.62 -40.15
N ARG A 333 -19.36 -3.62 -40.36
CA ARG A 333 -20.73 -3.86 -40.83
C ARG A 333 -20.68 -4.55 -42.19
N ILE A 334 -21.46 -5.62 -42.38
CA ILE A 334 -21.55 -6.36 -43.65
C ILE A 334 -21.79 -5.41 -44.82
N THR A 335 -22.52 -4.32 -44.62
CA THR A 335 -22.76 -3.26 -45.59
C THR A 335 -21.48 -2.53 -46.09
N SER A 336 -20.35 -2.58 -45.36
CA SER A 336 -19.09 -1.97 -45.82
C SER A 336 -18.37 -2.80 -46.90
N PHE A 337 -18.76 -4.06 -47.08
CA PHE A 337 -18.21 -4.93 -48.12
C PHE A 337 -19.01 -4.84 -49.44
N PHE A 338 -20.20 -4.26 -49.43
CA PHE A 338 -21.03 -4.06 -50.61
C PHE A 338 -21.03 -2.57 -51.00
N GLN A 339 -19.89 -2.04 -51.46
CA GLN A 339 -19.91 -0.79 -52.23
C GLN A 339 -20.46 -1.12 -53.64
N GLN A 340 -21.60 -0.52 -53.97
CA GLN A 340 -22.10 -0.54 -55.33
C GLN A 340 -21.03 0.09 -56.24
N LYS A 341 -20.69 -0.64 -57.31
CA LYS A 341 -19.93 -0.10 -58.43
C LYS A 341 -20.78 0.91 -59.21
#